data_6762a91e6cd99ef02c1118bb62330bf4
#
_entry.id   6762a91e6cd99ef02c1118bb62330bf4
#
_cell.length_a   1.000
_cell.length_b   1.000
_cell.length_c   1.000
_cell.angle_alpha   90.00
_cell.angle_beta   90.00
_cell.angle_gamma   90.00
#
_symmetry.space_group_name_H-M   'P 1'
#
loop_
_entity.id
_entity.type
_entity.pdbx_description
1 polymer ?
#
loop_
_entity_poly.entity_id
_entity_poly.type
_entity_poly.pdbx_seq_one_letter_code
_entity_poly.pdbx_strand_id
1 'polypeptide(L)'
;LLAEKEGHNAIYLSGGGVAASSLGVPDLGISSLQDVLIDVERITNATSVPLLVDADTGWGGAFSIARTVKSFINYGAAGLHIEDQVSQKRCGHRPNKEIVSTSEMIDRIKAAVDAKIDNDFVVMARTDALANEGLDLAIERAIAYQEAGADALFPEAFIELDQYKELKKHVKIPILANITEFGKTPLFGCEELSQSGVDMVLYPLTA
;
A
#
# COMPACT_ATOMS: atom_id res chain seq x y z
N LEU A 1 -9.70 -12.39 13.05
CA LEU A 1 -9.95 -13.68 13.74
C LEU A 1 -10.04 -14.87 12.77
N LEU A 2 -10.83 -14.80 11.67
CA LEU A 2 -10.89 -15.90 10.70
C LEU A 2 -9.56 -16.03 9.94
N ALA A 3 -9.02 -14.94 9.40
CA ALA A 3 -7.72 -14.92 8.72
C ALA A 3 -6.60 -15.51 9.60
N GLU A 4 -6.56 -15.12 10.88
CA GLU A 4 -5.62 -15.66 11.86
C GLU A 4 -5.78 -17.18 12.04
N LYS A 5 -7.03 -17.67 12.15
CA LYS A 5 -7.31 -19.11 12.28
C LYS A 5 -6.92 -19.92 11.04
N GLU A 6 -7.05 -19.31 9.87
CA GLU A 6 -6.65 -19.90 8.59
C GLU A 6 -5.12 -19.80 8.34
N GLY A 7 -4.36 -19.22 9.28
CA GLY A 7 -2.89 -19.18 9.25
C GLY A 7 -2.31 -18.05 8.39
N HIS A 8 -3.06 -16.98 8.13
CA HIS A 8 -2.49 -15.82 7.47
C HIS A 8 -1.47 -15.11 8.37
N ASN A 9 -0.31 -14.74 7.82
CA ASN A 9 0.80 -14.13 8.55
C ASN A 9 0.64 -12.61 8.72
N ALA A 10 -0.25 -11.97 7.97
CA ALA A 10 -0.58 -10.56 8.06
C ALA A 10 -2.03 -10.32 7.62
N ILE A 11 -2.60 -9.22 8.08
CA ILE A 11 -3.93 -8.74 7.70
C ILE A 11 -3.78 -7.36 7.05
N TYR A 12 -4.65 -7.08 6.09
CA TYR A 12 -4.67 -5.80 5.39
C TYR A 12 -5.98 -5.06 5.65
N LEU A 13 -5.89 -3.79 6.04
CA LEU A 13 -7.03 -2.89 6.11
C LEU A 13 -7.06 -2.01 4.86
N SER A 14 -8.01 -2.31 3.98
CA SER A 14 -8.21 -1.60 2.71
C SER A 14 -8.90 -0.25 2.94
N GLY A 15 -8.39 0.82 2.36
CA GLY A 15 -9.05 2.13 2.34
C GLY A 15 -10.41 2.05 1.63
N GLY A 16 -10.48 1.32 0.50
CA GLY A 16 -11.74 1.04 -0.19
C GLY A 16 -12.71 0.23 0.66
N GLY A 17 -12.21 -0.71 1.48
CA GLY A 17 -13.02 -1.47 2.43
C GLY A 17 -13.60 -0.59 3.53
N VAL A 18 -12.81 0.30 4.12
CA VAL A 18 -13.28 1.30 5.11
C VAL A 18 -14.33 2.21 4.48
N ALA A 19 -14.05 2.77 3.30
CA ALA A 19 -15.00 3.64 2.60
C ALA A 19 -16.35 2.95 2.37
N ALA A 20 -16.35 1.75 1.81
CA ALA A 20 -17.57 1.04 1.46
C ALA A 20 -18.31 0.46 2.68
N SER A 21 -17.58 -0.23 3.59
CA SER A 21 -18.21 -1.01 4.66
C SER A 21 -18.45 -0.22 5.95
N SER A 22 -17.50 0.66 6.33
CA SER A 22 -17.61 1.43 7.57
C SER A 22 -18.33 2.77 7.37
N LEU A 23 -18.16 3.41 6.21
CA LEU A 23 -18.67 4.76 5.94
C LEU A 23 -19.84 4.77 4.95
N GLY A 24 -20.00 3.77 4.08
CA GLY A 24 -21.02 3.74 3.04
C GLY A 24 -20.79 4.77 1.93
N VAL A 25 -19.51 5.10 1.64
CA VAL A 25 -19.12 6.05 0.61
C VAL A 25 -18.21 5.40 -0.43
N PRO A 26 -18.10 5.98 -1.65
CA PRO A 26 -17.18 5.44 -2.65
C PRO A 26 -15.71 5.71 -2.28
N ASP A 27 -14.80 4.84 -2.77
CA ASP A 27 -13.35 4.95 -2.62
C ASP A 27 -12.76 6.05 -3.53
N LEU A 28 -12.89 7.31 -3.10
CA LEU A 28 -12.48 8.51 -3.83
C LEU A 28 -11.72 9.51 -2.94
N GLY A 29 -11.00 9.04 -1.91
CA GLY A 29 -10.27 9.90 -0.98
C GLY A 29 -11.19 10.73 -0.07
N ILE A 30 -12.39 10.22 0.24
CA ILE A 30 -13.37 10.87 1.12
C ILE A 30 -13.08 10.56 2.59
N SER A 31 -12.56 9.37 2.87
CA SER A 31 -12.21 8.93 4.23
C SER A 31 -11.12 9.82 4.84
N SER A 32 -11.21 10.03 6.14
CA SER A 32 -10.21 10.73 6.94
C SER A 32 -9.33 9.73 7.71
N LEU A 33 -8.19 10.22 8.22
CA LEU A 33 -7.36 9.44 9.15
C LEU A 33 -8.18 8.90 10.33
N GLN A 34 -9.09 9.71 10.89
CA GLN A 34 -9.91 9.32 12.03
C GLN A 34 -10.84 8.15 11.72
N ASP A 35 -11.42 8.14 10.52
CA ASP A 35 -12.30 7.04 10.09
C ASP A 35 -11.53 5.72 10.03
N VAL A 36 -10.31 5.75 9.48
CA VAL A 36 -9.46 4.57 9.38
C VAL A 36 -8.95 4.11 10.75
N LEU A 37 -8.58 5.04 11.65
CA LEU A 37 -8.10 4.71 12.99
C LEU A 37 -9.12 3.93 13.82
N ILE A 38 -10.41 4.17 13.64
CA ILE A 38 -11.48 3.42 14.32
C ILE A 38 -11.40 1.93 13.94
N ASP A 39 -11.19 1.61 12.68
CA ASP A 39 -11.09 0.23 12.23
C ASP A 39 -9.73 -0.39 12.56
N VAL A 40 -8.63 0.39 12.54
CA VAL A 40 -7.33 -0.06 13.04
C VAL A 40 -7.44 -0.51 14.49
N GLU A 41 -8.02 0.32 15.38
CA GLU A 41 -8.19 0.00 16.79
C GLU A 41 -9.04 -1.27 17.00
N ARG A 42 -10.14 -1.41 16.25
CA ARG A 42 -10.99 -2.60 16.31
C ARG A 42 -10.25 -3.88 15.94
N ILE A 43 -9.42 -3.82 14.89
CA ILE A 43 -8.69 -4.98 14.38
C ILE A 43 -7.53 -5.33 15.33
N THR A 44 -6.71 -4.37 15.72
CA THR A 44 -5.53 -4.61 16.59
C THR A 44 -5.93 -5.07 17.98
N ASN A 45 -7.09 -4.68 18.49
CA ASN A 45 -7.63 -5.22 19.74
C ASN A 45 -8.20 -6.66 19.59
N ALA A 46 -8.51 -7.10 18.37
CA ALA A 46 -9.13 -8.40 18.13
C ALA A 46 -8.14 -9.50 17.77
N THR A 47 -6.93 -9.18 17.31
CA THR A 47 -5.93 -10.14 16.84
C THR A 47 -4.51 -9.59 17.07
N SER A 48 -3.55 -10.50 17.25
CA SER A 48 -2.11 -10.18 17.32
C SER A 48 -1.40 -10.29 15.96
N VAL A 49 -2.09 -10.67 14.90
CA VAL A 49 -1.52 -10.75 13.55
C VAL A 49 -1.17 -9.34 13.05
N PRO A 50 0.04 -9.13 12.50
CA PRO A 50 0.45 -7.83 11.98
C PRO A 50 -0.55 -7.22 11.00
N LEU A 51 -0.88 -5.94 11.20
CA LEU A 51 -1.82 -5.20 10.37
C LEU A 51 -1.09 -4.20 9.47
N LEU A 52 -1.23 -4.37 8.14
CA LEU A 52 -0.84 -3.38 7.13
C LEU A 52 -2.04 -2.50 6.80
N VAL A 53 -1.88 -1.19 6.84
CA VAL A 53 -2.97 -0.22 6.65
C VAL A 53 -2.79 0.58 5.35
N ASP A 54 -3.87 0.70 4.59
CA ASP A 54 -3.97 1.64 3.46
C ASP A 54 -4.07 3.07 3.98
N ALA A 55 -3.04 3.88 3.73
CA ALA A 55 -2.99 5.28 4.14
C ALA A 55 -3.34 6.24 2.99
N ASP A 56 -3.87 5.74 1.87
CA ASP A 56 -4.14 6.55 0.69
C ASP A 56 -2.90 7.42 0.33
N THR A 57 -3.07 8.73 0.26
CA THR A 57 -1.97 9.70 0.01
C THR A 57 -1.41 10.32 1.31
N GLY A 58 -1.81 9.81 2.49
CA GLY A 58 -1.35 10.26 3.81
C GLY A 58 -2.17 11.38 4.44
N TRP A 59 -3.33 11.72 3.86
CA TRP A 59 -4.30 12.75 4.31
C TRP A 59 -3.70 14.14 4.49
N GLY A 60 -2.80 14.53 3.59
CA GLY A 60 -2.23 15.87 3.52
C GLY A 60 -0.73 15.91 3.27
N GLY A 61 -0.09 17.04 3.59
CA GLY A 61 1.35 17.22 3.41
C GLY A 61 2.20 16.51 4.48
N ALA A 62 3.51 16.78 4.48
CA ALA A 62 4.51 16.10 5.32
C ALA A 62 4.12 15.99 6.81
N PHE A 63 3.58 17.06 7.40
CA PHE A 63 3.17 17.04 8.81
C PHE A 63 1.94 16.16 9.07
N SER A 64 1.02 16.08 8.10
CA SER A 64 -0.13 15.17 8.18
C SER A 64 0.32 13.71 8.07
N ILE A 65 1.23 13.42 7.14
CA ILE A 65 1.84 12.10 6.97
C ILE A 65 2.56 11.68 8.26
N ALA A 66 3.36 12.57 8.84
CA ALA A 66 4.04 12.30 10.11
C ALA A 66 3.05 12.00 11.26
N ARG A 67 1.92 12.72 11.31
CA ARG A 67 0.84 12.44 12.27
C ARG A 67 0.21 11.07 12.00
N THR A 68 -0.03 10.73 10.74
CA THR A 68 -0.61 9.45 10.32
C THR A 68 0.24 8.27 10.78
N VAL A 69 1.56 8.31 10.51
CA VAL A 69 2.50 7.26 10.93
C VAL A 69 2.49 7.06 12.44
N LYS A 70 2.64 8.16 13.20
CA LYS A 70 2.63 8.11 14.68
C LYS A 70 1.30 7.57 15.22
N SER A 71 0.19 7.96 14.60
CA SER A 71 -1.14 7.47 15.01
C SER A 71 -1.26 5.97 14.77
N PHE A 72 -0.88 5.47 13.59
CA PHE A 72 -0.95 4.05 13.28
C PHE A 72 -0.08 3.20 14.21
N ILE A 73 1.15 3.63 14.50
CA ILE A 73 2.02 2.97 15.47
C ILE A 73 1.35 2.93 16.85
N ASN A 74 0.82 4.05 17.33
CA ASN A 74 0.14 4.12 18.63
C ASN A 74 -1.12 3.25 18.71
N TYR A 75 -1.79 3.00 17.60
CA TYR A 75 -2.96 2.13 17.50
C TYR A 75 -2.60 0.67 17.18
N GLY A 76 -1.30 0.32 17.15
CA GLY A 76 -0.80 -1.04 17.04
C GLY A 76 -0.74 -1.60 15.62
N ALA A 77 -0.83 -0.76 14.59
CA ALA A 77 -0.56 -1.20 13.22
C ALA A 77 0.93 -1.54 13.05
N ALA A 78 1.24 -2.57 12.25
CA ALA A 78 2.60 -2.99 11.95
C ALA A 78 3.21 -2.25 10.76
N GLY A 79 2.41 -1.63 9.92
CA GLY A 79 2.87 -0.86 8.77
C GLY A 79 1.74 -0.14 8.06
N LEU A 80 2.13 0.70 7.13
CA LEU A 80 1.23 1.36 6.20
C LEU A 80 1.77 1.27 4.77
N HIS A 81 0.91 1.43 3.78
CA HIS A 81 1.36 1.92 2.49
C HIS A 81 0.82 3.31 2.20
N ILE A 82 1.62 4.09 1.46
CA ILE A 82 1.29 5.42 0.96
C ILE A 82 1.52 5.46 -0.54
N GLU A 83 0.62 6.11 -1.30
CA GLU A 83 0.63 6.08 -2.76
C GLU A 83 1.00 7.40 -3.40
N ASP A 84 1.46 7.33 -4.66
CA ASP A 84 1.87 8.47 -5.48
C ASP A 84 0.72 9.11 -6.29
N GLN A 85 -0.53 8.81 -5.98
CA GLN A 85 -1.67 9.50 -6.58
C GLN A 85 -1.81 10.93 -6.02
N VAL A 86 -2.55 11.78 -6.75
CA VAL A 86 -3.03 13.06 -6.21
C VAL A 86 -4.05 12.82 -5.09
N SER A 87 -4.31 13.84 -4.25
CA SER A 87 -5.21 13.68 -3.09
C SER A 87 -6.63 13.25 -3.45
N GLN A 88 -7.10 13.61 -4.66
CA GLN A 88 -8.36 13.14 -5.24
C GLN A 88 -8.18 11.75 -5.89
N LYS A 89 -7.61 10.83 -5.14
CA LYS A 89 -7.24 9.50 -5.60
C LYS A 89 -8.44 8.70 -6.12
N ARG A 90 -8.14 7.65 -6.86
CA ARG A 90 -9.10 6.63 -7.34
C ARG A 90 -8.57 5.24 -7.01
N CYS A 91 -9.47 4.26 -6.99
CA CYS A 91 -9.06 2.87 -6.91
C CYS A 91 -8.00 2.54 -7.99
N GLY A 92 -6.92 1.88 -7.63
CA GLY A 92 -5.77 1.59 -8.49
C GLY A 92 -6.09 0.82 -9.76
N HIS A 93 -7.21 0.06 -9.78
CA HIS A 93 -7.69 -0.65 -10.96
C HIS A 93 -8.63 0.18 -11.86
N ARG A 94 -8.94 1.44 -11.48
CA ARG A 94 -9.78 2.34 -12.28
C ARG A 94 -8.95 3.19 -13.26
N PRO A 95 -9.54 3.60 -14.41
CA PRO A 95 -8.88 4.49 -15.36
C PRO A 95 -8.80 5.94 -14.84
N ASN A 96 -7.99 6.75 -15.54
CA ASN A 96 -7.83 8.19 -15.31
C ASN A 96 -7.30 8.52 -13.90
N LYS A 97 -6.36 7.72 -13.41
CA LYS A 97 -5.57 8.08 -12.23
C LYS A 97 -4.60 9.22 -12.58
N GLU A 98 -4.44 10.12 -11.67
CA GLU A 98 -3.42 11.17 -11.74
C GLU A 98 -2.39 10.93 -10.63
N ILE A 99 -1.12 11.02 -10.98
CA ILE A 99 0.00 10.80 -10.05
C ILE A 99 0.80 12.08 -9.87
N VAL A 100 1.38 12.21 -8.70
CA VAL A 100 2.28 13.34 -8.38
C VAL A 100 3.67 13.10 -8.98
N SER A 101 4.52 14.13 -8.98
CA SER A 101 5.92 13.97 -9.38
C SER A 101 6.66 12.99 -8.47
N THR A 102 7.72 12.37 -9.00
CA THR A 102 8.59 11.49 -8.22
C THR A 102 9.16 12.21 -6.99
N SER A 103 9.53 13.50 -7.13
CA SER A 103 10.07 14.31 -6.03
C SER A 103 9.04 14.52 -4.91
N GLU A 104 7.77 14.75 -5.25
CA GLU A 104 6.72 14.89 -4.23
C GLU A 104 6.50 13.57 -3.48
N MET A 105 6.48 12.44 -4.19
CA MET A 105 6.35 11.14 -3.53
C MET A 105 7.57 10.81 -2.65
N ILE A 106 8.79 11.17 -3.07
CA ILE A 106 10.00 11.07 -2.25
C ILE A 106 9.82 11.84 -0.94
N ASP A 107 9.27 13.06 -0.99
CA ASP A 107 9.01 13.86 0.20
C ASP A 107 7.96 13.22 1.11
N ARG A 108 6.91 12.61 0.55
CA ARG A 108 5.91 11.83 1.31
C ARG A 108 6.56 10.65 2.04
N ILE A 109 7.41 9.89 1.34
CA ILE A 109 8.10 8.72 1.91
C ILE A 109 9.05 9.17 3.03
N LYS A 110 9.88 10.19 2.80
CA LYS A 110 10.77 10.74 3.83
C LYS A 110 10.01 11.21 5.06
N ALA A 111 8.90 11.92 4.86
CA ALA A 111 8.06 12.36 5.97
C ALA A 111 7.49 11.18 6.78
N ALA A 112 7.15 10.08 6.11
CA ALA A 112 6.68 8.86 6.77
C ALA A 112 7.82 8.15 7.52
N VAL A 113 8.98 7.99 6.91
CA VAL A 113 10.15 7.32 7.49
C VAL A 113 10.68 8.10 8.69
N ASP A 114 10.85 9.42 8.57
CA ASP A 114 11.34 10.29 9.65
C ASP A 114 10.37 10.35 10.85
N ALA A 115 9.10 10.04 10.63
CA ALA A 115 8.08 10.06 11.68
C ALA A 115 8.00 8.74 12.48
N LYS A 116 8.70 7.69 12.06
CA LYS A 116 8.69 6.39 12.77
C LYS A 116 9.19 6.57 14.20
N ILE A 117 8.38 6.16 15.16
CA ILE A 117 8.72 6.06 16.60
C ILE A 117 8.95 4.59 17.00
N ASP A 118 8.72 3.67 16.08
CA ASP A 118 9.01 2.26 16.15
C ASP A 118 9.80 1.88 14.88
N ASN A 119 10.99 1.33 15.06
CA ASN A 119 11.88 0.97 13.94
C ASN A 119 11.36 -0.22 13.15
N ASP A 120 10.54 -1.08 13.74
CA ASP A 120 9.96 -2.26 13.09
C ASP A 120 8.70 -1.92 12.27
N PHE A 121 8.17 -0.70 12.41
CA PHE A 121 7.02 -0.24 11.63
C PHE A 121 7.40 -0.11 10.14
N VAL A 122 6.63 -0.75 9.26
CA VAL A 122 6.88 -0.80 7.82
C VAL A 122 6.26 0.40 7.10
N VAL A 123 7.06 1.15 6.36
CA VAL A 123 6.61 2.16 5.39
C VAL A 123 6.74 1.58 3.99
N MET A 124 5.62 1.19 3.39
CA MET A 124 5.56 0.64 2.04
C MET A 124 5.18 1.73 1.04
N ALA A 125 5.98 1.91 0.00
CA ALA A 125 5.68 2.85 -1.07
C ALA A 125 4.85 2.17 -2.17
N ARG A 126 3.66 2.73 -2.45
CA ARG A 126 2.84 2.28 -3.57
C ARG A 126 3.02 3.23 -4.75
N THR A 127 3.18 2.64 -5.95
CA THR A 127 3.16 3.40 -7.20
C THR A 127 2.05 2.93 -8.12
N ASP A 128 1.31 3.89 -8.63
CA ASP A 128 0.28 3.72 -9.65
C ASP A 128 0.77 4.09 -11.05
N ALA A 129 2.08 4.27 -11.23
CA ALA A 129 2.69 4.83 -12.45
C ALA A 129 2.60 3.93 -13.68
N LEU A 130 2.52 2.60 -13.53
CA LEU A 130 2.50 1.68 -14.68
C LEU A 130 1.46 2.06 -15.73
N ALA A 131 0.25 2.40 -15.30
CA ALA A 131 -0.85 2.73 -16.20
C ALA A 131 -0.71 4.09 -16.91
N ASN A 132 0.08 5.01 -16.33
CA ASN A 132 0.22 6.38 -16.80
C ASN A 132 1.54 6.62 -17.55
N GLU A 133 2.62 6.00 -17.08
CA GLU A 133 3.99 6.29 -17.53
C GLU A 133 4.69 5.07 -18.13
N GLY A 134 4.13 3.87 -17.98
CA GLY A 134 4.71 2.61 -18.45
C GLY A 134 5.72 2.00 -17.46
N LEU A 135 6.27 0.83 -17.84
CA LEU A 135 7.07 0.00 -16.93
C LEU A 135 8.39 0.66 -16.55
N ASP A 136 9.12 1.23 -17.50
CA ASP A 136 10.45 1.79 -17.25
C ASP A 136 10.40 2.93 -16.23
N LEU A 137 9.46 3.87 -16.39
CA LEU A 137 9.28 4.98 -15.45
C LEU A 137 8.73 4.51 -14.10
N ALA A 138 7.87 3.49 -14.08
CA ALA A 138 7.42 2.88 -12.82
C ALA A 138 8.59 2.25 -12.04
N ILE A 139 9.55 1.63 -12.74
CA ILE A 139 10.78 1.09 -12.14
C ILE A 139 11.69 2.22 -11.64
N GLU A 140 11.88 3.29 -12.40
CA GLU A 140 12.66 4.46 -11.95
C GLU A 140 12.07 5.06 -10.67
N ARG A 141 10.75 5.19 -10.58
CA ARG A 141 10.06 5.61 -9.35
C ARG A 141 10.33 4.65 -8.18
N ALA A 142 10.19 3.34 -8.41
CA ALA A 142 10.41 2.33 -7.38
C ALA A 142 11.84 2.37 -6.81
N ILE A 143 12.85 2.59 -7.66
CA ILE A 143 14.25 2.81 -7.24
C ILE A 143 14.35 4.05 -6.35
N ALA A 144 13.79 5.16 -6.81
CA ALA A 144 13.81 6.40 -6.05
C ALA A 144 13.08 6.30 -4.68
N TYR A 145 12.00 5.52 -4.63
CA TYR A 145 11.25 5.29 -3.39
C TYR A 145 12.02 4.40 -2.40
N GLN A 146 12.71 3.37 -2.90
CA GLN A 146 13.65 2.58 -2.09
C GLN A 146 14.77 3.48 -1.54
N GLU A 147 15.38 4.34 -2.37
CA GLU A 147 16.42 5.28 -1.95
C GLU A 147 15.93 6.33 -0.96
N ALA A 148 14.64 6.69 -1.02
CA ALA A 148 14.00 7.57 -0.05
C ALA A 148 13.75 6.92 1.32
N GLY A 149 13.97 5.60 1.44
CA GLY A 149 13.88 4.85 2.70
C GLY A 149 12.61 4.01 2.84
N ALA A 150 11.86 3.77 1.76
CA ALA A 150 10.75 2.82 1.81
C ALA A 150 11.25 1.41 2.19
N ASP A 151 10.52 0.74 3.10
CA ASP A 151 10.85 -0.61 3.57
C ASP A 151 10.35 -1.70 2.62
N ALA A 152 9.33 -1.41 1.80
CA ALA A 152 8.74 -2.32 0.81
C ALA A 152 8.07 -1.55 -0.34
N LEU A 153 7.73 -2.24 -1.42
CA LEU A 153 7.07 -1.70 -2.60
C LEU A 153 5.73 -2.36 -2.89
N PHE A 154 4.79 -1.57 -3.34
CA PHE A 154 3.48 -1.98 -3.82
C PHE A 154 3.27 -1.45 -5.26
N PRO A 155 3.72 -2.17 -6.29
CA PRO A 155 3.50 -1.81 -7.69
C PRO A 155 2.05 -2.15 -8.08
N GLU A 156 1.21 -1.12 -8.21
CA GLU A 156 -0.21 -1.31 -8.47
C GLU A 156 -0.49 -1.67 -9.93
N ALA A 157 -1.43 -2.61 -10.11
CA ALA A 157 -1.96 -3.01 -11.41
C ALA A 157 -0.91 -3.53 -12.41
N PHE A 158 0.11 -4.21 -11.93
CA PHE A 158 0.98 -5.02 -12.78
C PHE A 158 0.17 -6.19 -13.34
N ILE A 159 0.24 -6.42 -14.65
CA ILE A 159 -0.62 -7.37 -15.38
C ILE A 159 0.12 -8.59 -15.93
N GLU A 160 1.45 -8.60 -15.83
CA GLU A 160 2.31 -9.67 -16.33
C GLU A 160 3.36 -10.04 -15.28
N LEU A 161 3.67 -11.33 -15.16
CA LEU A 161 4.70 -11.82 -14.24
C LEU A 161 6.09 -11.27 -14.57
N ASP A 162 6.38 -11.05 -15.84
CA ASP A 162 7.66 -10.53 -16.28
C ASP A 162 7.88 -9.06 -15.84
N GLN A 163 6.82 -8.29 -15.60
CA GLN A 163 6.93 -6.95 -15.03
C GLN A 163 7.49 -7.00 -13.58
N TYR A 164 7.02 -7.96 -12.77
CA TYR A 164 7.58 -8.17 -11.43
C TYR A 164 9.03 -8.64 -11.47
N LYS A 165 9.37 -9.57 -12.38
CA LYS A 165 10.75 -10.03 -12.57
C LYS A 165 11.67 -8.88 -12.96
N GLU A 166 11.22 -8.00 -13.87
CA GLU A 166 12.01 -6.85 -14.28
C GLU A 166 12.21 -5.88 -13.12
N LEU A 167 11.14 -5.50 -12.42
CA LEU A 167 11.22 -4.65 -11.22
C LEU A 167 12.21 -5.23 -10.18
N LYS A 168 12.14 -6.54 -9.90
CA LYS A 168 12.99 -7.19 -8.88
C LYS A 168 14.48 -7.16 -9.20
N LYS A 169 14.88 -7.01 -10.46
CA LYS A 169 16.29 -6.82 -10.83
C LYS A 169 16.87 -5.49 -10.34
N HIS A 170 16.03 -4.49 -10.16
CA HIS A 170 16.42 -3.12 -9.85
C HIS A 170 16.25 -2.75 -8.38
N VAL A 171 15.39 -3.46 -7.64
CA VAL A 171 15.10 -3.17 -6.23
C VAL A 171 15.46 -4.34 -5.33
N LYS A 172 15.86 -4.03 -4.09
CA LYS A 172 16.28 -5.03 -3.09
C LYS A 172 15.24 -5.25 -2.00
N ILE A 173 14.37 -4.28 -1.80
CA ILE A 173 13.30 -4.36 -0.78
C ILE A 173 12.17 -5.29 -1.23
N PRO A 174 11.36 -5.81 -0.31
CA PRO A 174 10.24 -6.68 -0.61
C PRO A 174 9.21 -6.05 -1.54
N ILE A 175 8.61 -6.88 -2.40
CA ILE A 175 7.55 -6.49 -3.34
C ILE A 175 6.24 -7.17 -2.93
N LEU A 176 5.16 -6.38 -2.81
CA LEU A 176 3.80 -6.87 -2.62
C LEU A 176 3.06 -6.87 -3.96
N ALA A 177 2.47 -8.01 -4.34
CA ALA A 177 1.55 -8.09 -5.48
C ALA A 177 0.10 -8.01 -5.00
N ASN A 178 -0.67 -7.10 -5.60
CA ASN A 178 -2.09 -6.95 -5.33
C ASN A 178 -2.93 -7.74 -6.33
N ILE A 179 -3.53 -8.82 -5.88
CA ILE A 179 -4.36 -9.72 -6.70
C ILE A 179 -5.83 -9.43 -6.38
N THR A 180 -6.28 -8.25 -6.79
CA THR A 180 -7.67 -7.82 -6.60
C THR A 180 -8.61 -8.62 -7.50
N GLU A 181 -9.59 -9.30 -6.91
CA GLU A 181 -10.64 -9.99 -7.66
C GLU A 181 -11.40 -9.00 -8.54
N PHE A 182 -11.64 -9.37 -9.81
CA PHE A 182 -12.18 -8.48 -10.85
C PHE A 182 -11.35 -7.21 -11.14
N GLY A 183 -10.10 -7.16 -10.67
CA GLY A 183 -9.15 -6.08 -10.98
C GLY A 183 -8.52 -6.24 -12.38
N LYS A 184 -7.49 -5.40 -12.66
CA LYS A 184 -6.72 -5.49 -13.91
C LYS A 184 -5.69 -6.61 -13.89
N THR A 185 -5.09 -6.87 -12.74
CA THR A 185 -4.09 -7.93 -12.56
C THR A 185 -4.75 -9.29 -12.68
N PRO A 186 -4.26 -10.20 -13.54
CA PRO A 186 -4.73 -11.58 -13.60
C PRO A 186 -4.57 -12.30 -12.26
N LEU A 187 -5.39 -13.31 -12.03
CA LEU A 187 -5.31 -14.15 -10.83
C LEU A 187 -4.11 -15.10 -10.94
N PHE A 188 -2.91 -14.59 -10.68
CA PHE A 188 -1.69 -15.40 -10.61
C PHE A 188 -1.65 -16.22 -9.32
N GLY A 189 -1.09 -17.42 -9.40
CA GLY A 189 -0.84 -18.26 -8.23
C GLY A 189 0.33 -17.75 -7.38
N CYS A 190 0.32 -18.07 -6.07
CA CYS A 190 1.40 -17.67 -5.16
C CYS A 190 2.78 -18.19 -5.62
N GLU A 191 2.85 -19.41 -6.17
CA GLU A 191 4.10 -19.97 -6.68
C GLU A 191 4.64 -19.19 -7.88
N GLU A 192 3.80 -18.84 -8.84
CA GLU A 192 4.17 -18.04 -10.01
C GLU A 192 4.68 -16.65 -9.61
N LEU A 193 3.99 -16.01 -8.65
CA LEU A 193 4.40 -14.72 -8.10
C LEU A 193 5.73 -14.83 -7.36
N SER A 194 5.93 -15.84 -6.52
CA SER A 194 7.18 -16.08 -5.82
C SER A 194 8.35 -16.29 -6.79
N GLN A 195 8.17 -17.08 -7.86
CA GLN A 195 9.17 -17.29 -8.91
C GLN A 195 9.45 -16.01 -9.72
N SER A 196 8.56 -15.03 -9.64
CA SER A 196 8.71 -13.72 -10.27
C SER A 196 9.31 -12.65 -9.35
N GLY A 197 9.76 -13.04 -8.14
CA GLY A 197 10.42 -12.16 -7.19
C GLY A 197 9.47 -11.35 -6.31
N VAL A 198 8.20 -11.77 -6.23
CA VAL A 198 7.21 -11.21 -5.30
C VAL A 198 7.40 -11.86 -3.93
N ASP A 199 7.43 -11.03 -2.89
CA ASP A 199 7.66 -11.47 -1.50
C ASP A 199 6.34 -11.57 -0.70
N MET A 200 5.33 -10.80 -1.07
CA MET A 200 4.02 -10.74 -0.41
C MET A 200 2.90 -10.73 -1.43
N VAL A 201 1.81 -11.43 -1.15
CA VAL A 201 0.62 -11.46 -2.01
C VAL A 201 -0.58 -10.98 -1.21
N LEU A 202 -1.29 -10.01 -1.74
CA LEU A 202 -2.51 -9.45 -1.18
C LEU A 202 -3.72 -9.89 -2.00
N TYR A 203 -4.70 -10.50 -1.35
CA TYR A 203 -6.03 -10.78 -1.90
C TYR A 203 -7.05 -9.89 -1.18
N PRO A 204 -7.20 -8.63 -1.60
CA PRO A 204 -8.08 -7.68 -0.91
C PRO A 204 -9.54 -7.97 -1.22
N LEU A 205 -10.41 -7.72 -0.24
CA LEU A 205 -11.88 -7.79 -0.36
C LEU A 205 -12.44 -9.16 -0.77
N THR A 206 -11.65 -10.22 -0.70
CA THR A 206 -12.07 -11.59 -1.04
C THR A 206 -12.72 -12.32 0.15
N ALA A 207 -12.47 -11.87 1.38
CA ALA A 207 -12.97 -12.46 2.61
C ALA A 207 -14.14 -11.68 3.22
#